data_f906603ec2554ea29a3196bb1ca598f8
#
_entry.id   f906603ec2554ea29a3196bb1ca598f8
#
_cell.length_a   1.000
_cell.length_b   1.000
_cell.length_c   1.000
_cell.angle_alpha   90.00
_cell.angle_beta   90.00
_cell.angle_gamma   90.00
#
_symmetry.space_group_name_H-M   'P 1'
#
loop_
_entity.id
_entity.type
_entity.pdbx_description
1 polymer ?
#
loop_
_entity_poly.entity_id
_entity_poly.type
_entity_poly.pdbx_seq_one_letter_code
_entity_poly.pdbx_strand_id
1 'polypeptide(L)'
;MHYPQPISTLIDSFMKLPGIGPKTAQRLAFHVLDMKEDDVVQFAKALVDVKRELTYCSVCGHITEQDPCYICEDKQRDRSMICVVEDDKDVIAMEKMKEYKGLYHVLHGTISPMDGIGPEDINIPSLVERLKDEGVKELILAMNPNLEGESTAMYISRLVKPLGIRVTRLAQGLSVGGDLEYADEVTLSRAISGRTEM
;
A
#
# COMPACT_ATOMS: atom_id res chain seq x y z
N MET A 1 37.41 -11.07 9.73
CA MET A 1 37.44 -12.19 8.77
C MET A 1 37.66 -11.60 7.38
N HIS A 2 38.57 -12.19 6.60
CA HIS A 2 38.88 -11.68 5.26
C HIS A 2 38.17 -12.57 4.24
N TYR A 3 37.08 -12.06 3.65
CA TYR A 3 36.40 -12.73 2.54
C TYR A 3 37.02 -12.30 1.21
N PRO A 4 36.98 -13.16 0.17
CA PRO A 4 37.22 -12.71 -1.20
C PRO A 4 36.31 -11.54 -1.56
N GLN A 5 36.82 -10.60 -2.35
CA GLN A 5 36.11 -9.36 -2.68
C GLN A 5 34.67 -9.56 -3.22
N PRO A 6 34.40 -10.55 -4.13
CA PRO A 6 33.04 -10.76 -4.62
C PRO A 6 32.03 -11.13 -3.51
N ILE A 7 32.44 -11.99 -2.55
CA ILE A 7 31.59 -12.37 -1.42
C ILE A 7 31.35 -11.18 -0.50
N SER A 8 32.39 -10.39 -0.20
CA SER A 8 32.23 -9.18 0.62
C SER A 8 31.24 -8.20 0.00
N THR A 9 31.38 -7.93 -1.30
CA THR A 9 30.47 -7.04 -2.04
C THR A 9 29.01 -7.54 -2.03
N LEU A 10 28.80 -8.86 -2.13
CA LEU A 10 27.47 -9.45 -2.11
C LEU A 10 26.84 -9.36 -0.71
N ILE A 11 27.63 -9.60 0.36
CA ILE A 11 27.20 -9.40 1.75
C ILE A 11 26.77 -7.96 1.98
N ASP A 12 27.60 -6.99 1.56
CA ASP A 12 27.30 -5.56 1.70
C ASP A 12 26.03 -5.17 0.92
N SER A 13 25.79 -5.80 -0.22
CA SER A 13 24.57 -5.58 -1.01
C SER A 13 23.32 -6.10 -0.32
N PHE A 14 23.38 -7.30 0.26
CA PHE A 14 22.27 -7.82 1.06
C PHE A 14 22.00 -7.00 2.33
N MET A 15 23.04 -6.45 2.95
CA MET A 15 22.89 -5.59 4.15
C MET A 15 22.16 -4.27 3.87
N LYS A 16 22.04 -3.85 2.61
CA LYS A 16 21.24 -2.67 2.21
C LYS A 16 19.73 -2.93 2.28
N LEU A 17 19.32 -4.21 2.32
CA LEU A 17 17.91 -4.57 2.39
C LEU A 17 17.39 -4.42 3.84
N PRO A 18 16.18 -3.85 4.04
CA PRO A 18 15.62 -3.65 5.36
C PRO A 18 15.44 -5.00 6.09
N GLY A 19 15.80 -5.04 7.36
CA GLY A 19 15.70 -6.25 8.19
C GLY A 19 16.81 -7.28 7.97
N ILE A 20 17.75 -7.05 7.04
CA ILE A 20 18.88 -7.95 6.79
C ILE A 20 20.13 -7.49 7.57
N GLY A 21 20.41 -8.17 8.67
CA GLY A 21 21.64 -7.95 9.45
C GLY A 21 22.85 -8.75 8.91
N PRO A 22 24.07 -8.49 9.44
CA PRO A 22 25.33 -9.08 8.94
C PRO A 22 25.30 -10.61 8.86
N LYS A 23 24.76 -11.29 9.88
CA LYS A 23 24.69 -12.77 9.91
C LYS A 23 23.77 -13.32 8.81
N THR A 24 22.63 -12.68 8.59
CA THR A 24 21.69 -13.06 7.54
C THR A 24 22.26 -12.79 6.15
N ALA A 25 22.86 -11.61 5.94
CA ALA A 25 23.52 -11.24 4.69
C ALA A 25 24.63 -12.22 4.32
N GLN A 26 25.48 -12.61 5.30
CA GLN A 26 26.51 -13.63 5.09
C GLN A 26 25.91 -14.96 4.65
N ARG A 27 24.86 -15.46 5.35
CA ARG A 27 24.20 -16.72 5.00
C ARG A 27 23.60 -16.68 3.58
N LEU A 28 22.97 -15.56 3.20
CA LEU A 28 22.42 -15.39 1.85
C LEU A 28 23.53 -15.38 0.80
N ALA A 29 24.64 -14.67 1.03
CA ALA A 29 25.75 -14.61 0.08
C ALA A 29 26.39 -15.98 -0.17
N PHE A 30 26.57 -16.79 0.88
CA PHE A 30 27.07 -18.16 0.72
C PHE A 30 26.05 -19.08 0.04
N HIS A 31 24.75 -18.90 0.30
CA HIS A 31 23.72 -19.63 -0.43
C HIS A 31 23.75 -19.34 -1.94
N VAL A 32 23.93 -18.07 -2.33
CA VAL A 32 24.08 -17.70 -3.76
C VAL A 32 25.30 -18.37 -4.38
N LEU A 33 26.39 -18.53 -3.63
CA LEU A 33 27.57 -19.25 -4.13
C LEU A 33 27.29 -20.71 -4.48
N ASP A 34 26.35 -21.35 -3.76
CA ASP A 34 25.96 -22.75 -3.96
C ASP A 34 24.86 -22.90 -5.04
N MET A 35 24.25 -21.81 -5.51
CA MET A 35 23.25 -21.85 -6.58
C MET A 35 23.88 -22.11 -7.94
N LYS A 36 23.06 -22.61 -8.89
CA LYS A 36 23.47 -22.70 -10.30
C LYS A 36 23.58 -21.30 -10.89
N GLU A 37 24.52 -21.10 -11.79
CA GLU A 37 24.76 -19.82 -12.46
C GLU A 37 23.50 -19.27 -13.14
N ASP A 38 22.73 -20.14 -13.85
CA ASP A 38 21.49 -19.75 -14.51
C ASP A 38 20.44 -19.17 -13.53
N ASP A 39 20.31 -19.77 -12.34
CA ASP A 39 19.38 -19.30 -11.31
C ASP A 39 19.83 -17.95 -10.75
N VAL A 40 21.14 -17.74 -10.59
CA VAL A 40 21.71 -16.46 -10.16
C VAL A 40 21.47 -15.37 -11.20
N VAL A 41 21.66 -15.69 -12.49
CA VAL A 41 21.39 -14.75 -13.59
C VAL A 41 19.91 -14.38 -13.64
N GLN A 42 19.00 -15.34 -13.50
CA GLN A 42 17.56 -15.07 -13.46
C GLN A 42 17.17 -14.19 -12.26
N PHE A 43 17.75 -14.46 -11.09
CA PHE A 43 17.51 -13.65 -9.89
C PHE A 43 18.01 -12.20 -10.07
N ALA A 44 19.23 -12.04 -10.59
CA ALA A 44 19.78 -10.72 -10.88
C ALA A 44 18.93 -9.97 -11.93
N LYS A 45 18.46 -10.67 -12.96
CA LYS A 45 17.56 -10.10 -13.96
C LYS A 45 16.25 -9.61 -13.33
N ALA A 46 15.60 -10.43 -12.50
CA ALA A 46 14.35 -10.05 -11.83
C ALA A 46 14.49 -8.75 -10.98
N LEU A 47 15.63 -8.58 -10.30
CA LEU A 47 15.92 -7.33 -9.56
C LEU A 47 16.00 -6.10 -10.46
N VAL A 48 16.57 -6.26 -11.64
CA VAL A 48 16.72 -5.18 -12.63
C VAL A 48 15.38 -4.87 -13.31
N ASP A 49 14.63 -5.92 -13.69
CA ASP A 49 13.36 -5.79 -14.41
C ASP A 49 12.32 -5.04 -13.58
N VAL A 50 12.22 -5.31 -12.28
CA VAL A 50 11.36 -4.54 -11.35
C VAL A 50 11.63 -3.03 -11.42
N LYS A 51 12.88 -2.60 -11.60
CA LYS A 51 13.24 -1.17 -11.68
C LYS A 51 13.06 -0.58 -13.07
N ARG A 52 13.05 -1.39 -14.11
CA ARG A 52 12.99 -0.94 -15.51
C ARG A 52 11.60 -1.01 -16.11
N GLU A 53 10.82 -2.03 -15.74
CA GLU A 53 9.55 -2.35 -16.38
C GLU A 53 8.36 -1.82 -15.57
N LEU A 54 8.54 -1.56 -14.24
CA LEU A 54 7.46 -1.03 -13.42
C LEU A 54 7.51 0.50 -13.33
N THR A 55 6.33 1.09 -13.44
CA THR A 55 6.07 2.52 -13.25
C THR A 55 4.84 2.69 -12.35
N TYR A 56 4.45 3.94 -12.09
CA TYR A 56 3.21 4.26 -11.40
C TYR A 56 2.15 4.74 -12.39
N CYS A 57 0.93 4.25 -12.23
CA CYS A 57 -0.21 4.68 -13.01
C CYS A 57 -0.46 6.18 -12.81
N SER A 58 -0.51 6.94 -13.91
CA SER A 58 -0.74 8.40 -13.90
C SER A 58 -2.10 8.79 -13.30
N VAL A 59 -3.08 7.86 -13.29
CA VAL A 59 -4.43 8.11 -12.79
C VAL A 59 -4.58 7.80 -11.31
N CYS A 60 -4.07 6.65 -10.84
CA CYS A 60 -4.34 6.20 -9.47
C CYS A 60 -3.11 6.02 -8.59
N GLY A 61 -1.91 6.16 -9.14
CA GLY A 61 -0.67 5.96 -8.42
C GLY A 61 -0.28 4.49 -8.19
N HIS A 62 -1.11 3.51 -8.59
CA HIS A 62 -0.79 2.09 -8.41
C HIS A 62 0.37 1.65 -9.31
N ILE A 63 1.22 0.77 -8.79
CA ILE A 63 2.34 0.17 -9.53
C ILE A 63 1.81 -0.63 -10.74
N THR A 64 2.46 -0.48 -11.89
CA THR A 64 1.97 -1.07 -13.15
C THR A 64 3.09 -1.22 -14.17
N GLU A 65 2.90 -2.10 -15.16
CA GLU A 65 3.74 -2.23 -16.35
C GLU A 65 3.26 -1.34 -17.50
N GLN A 66 2.00 -0.85 -17.45
CA GLN A 66 1.39 0.00 -18.47
C GLN A 66 0.68 1.20 -17.84
N ASP A 67 0.55 2.30 -18.57
CA ASP A 67 -0.15 3.51 -18.11
C ASP A 67 -1.28 3.89 -19.07
N PRO A 68 -2.55 3.96 -18.60
CA PRO A 68 -3.03 3.65 -17.26
C PRO A 68 -2.95 2.16 -16.88
N CYS A 69 -2.98 1.85 -15.57
CA CYS A 69 -2.99 0.47 -15.10
C CYS A 69 -4.28 -0.26 -15.50
N TYR A 70 -4.23 -1.60 -15.48
CA TYR A 70 -5.36 -2.45 -15.86
C TYR A 70 -6.65 -2.16 -15.05
N ILE A 71 -6.54 -1.72 -13.79
CA ILE A 71 -7.70 -1.34 -12.97
C ILE A 71 -8.35 -0.06 -13.51
N CYS A 72 -7.56 0.96 -13.84
CA CYS A 72 -8.07 2.23 -14.34
C CYS A 72 -8.61 2.11 -15.78
N GLU A 73 -8.08 1.20 -16.57
CA GLU A 73 -8.49 0.94 -17.94
C GLU A 73 -9.78 0.10 -18.03
N ASP A 74 -10.07 -0.72 -17.01
CA ASP A 74 -11.23 -1.62 -16.98
C ASP A 74 -12.54 -0.82 -16.97
N LYS A 75 -13.29 -0.91 -18.08
CA LYS A 75 -14.58 -0.23 -18.27
C LYS A 75 -15.73 -0.85 -17.47
N GLN A 76 -15.54 -2.03 -16.90
CA GLN A 76 -16.56 -2.70 -16.08
C GLN A 76 -16.55 -2.20 -14.64
N ARG A 77 -15.54 -1.43 -14.25
CA ARG A 77 -15.42 -0.87 -12.90
C ARG A 77 -16.34 0.33 -12.69
N ASP A 78 -16.87 0.40 -11.47
CA ASP A 78 -17.70 1.54 -11.05
C ASP A 78 -16.82 2.78 -10.80
N ARG A 79 -16.89 3.72 -11.70
CA ARG A 79 -16.14 4.99 -11.63
C ARG A 79 -16.71 5.97 -10.61
N SER A 80 -17.89 5.71 -10.07
CA SER A 80 -18.50 6.56 -9.05
C SER A 80 -17.93 6.33 -7.64
N MET A 81 -17.10 5.28 -7.46
CA MET A 81 -16.48 4.93 -6.17
C MET A 81 -14.95 4.87 -6.30
N ILE A 82 -14.26 5.56 -5.40
CA ILE A 82 -12.80 5.48 -5.27
C ILE A 82 -12.44 5.02 -3.86
N CYS A 83 -11.62 3.96 -3.77
CA CYS A 83 -11.02 3.50 -2.53
C CYS A 83 -9.60 4.08 -2.41
N VAL A 84 -9.36 4.91 -1.42
CA VAL A 84 -8.05 5.51 -1.12
C VAL A 84 -7.31 4.59 -0.17
N VAL A 85 -6.09 4.22 -0.53
CA VAL A 85 -5.21 3.34 0.23
C VAL A 85 -3.84 3.98 0.45
N GLU A 86 -3.08 3.50 1.42
CA GLU A 86 -1.75 4.03 1.74
C GLU A 86 -0.70 3.54 0.74
N ASP A 87 -0.75 2.24 0.41
CA ASP A 87 0.28 1.54 -0.37
C ASP A 87 -0.31 0.65 -1.47
N ASP A 88 0.53 0.30 -2.44
CA ASP A 88 0.21 -0.69 -3.50
C ASP A 88 -0.19 -2.06 -2.95
N LYS A 89 0.39 -2.46 -1.81
CA LYS A 89 0.06 -3.72 -1.13
C LYS A 89 -1.39 -3.78 -0.69
N ASP A 90 -1.97 -2.64 -0.32
CA ASP A 90 -3.37 -2.53 0.08
C ASP A 90 -4.29 -2.76 -1.11
N VAL A 91 -3.95 -2.22 -2.29
CA VAL A 91 -4.68 -2.52 -3.54
C VAL A 91 -4.68 -4.02 -3.81
N ILE A 92 -3.51 -4.66 -3.71
CA ILE A 92 -3.38 -6.10 -3.93
C ILE A 92 -4.21 -6.91 -2.93
N ALA A 93 -4.25 -6.48 -1.66
CA ALA A 93 -5.05 -7.12 -0.63
C ALA A 93 -6.56 -6.97 -0.90
N MET A 94 -7.00 -5.78 -1.30
CA MET A 94 -8.39 -5.51 -1.65
C MET A 94 -8.83 -6.27 -2.91
N GLU A 95 -8.01 -6.35 -3.93
CA GLU A 95 -8.31 -7.09 -5.17
C GLU A 95 -8.44 -8.62 -4.95
N LYS A 96 -7.76 -9.18 -3.94
CA LYS A 96 -7.91 -10.60 -3.57
C LYS A 96 -9.32 -10.96 -3.15
N MET A 97 -10.09 -10.03 -2.59
CA MET A 97 -11.49 -10.27 -2.20
C MET A 97 -12.41 -10.45 -3.41
N LYS A 98 -12.07 -9.85 -4.57
CA LYS A 98 -12.87 -9.86 -5.82
C LYS A 98 -14.27 -9.24 -5.70
N GLU A 99 -14.62 -8.67 -4.56
CA GLU A 99 -15.94 -8.09 -4.27
C GLU A 99 -15.97 -6.58 -4.61
N TYR A 100 -14.88 -5.87 -4.39
CA TYR A 100 -14.80 -4.45 -4.69
C TYR A 100 -14.67 -4.22 -6.21
N LYS A 101 -15.56 -3.41 -6.76
CA LYS A 101 -15.62 -3.11 -8.20
C LYS A 101 -15.35 -1.64 -8.54
N GLY A 102 -15.04 -0.82 -7.55
CA GLY A 102 -14.66 0.57 -7.75
C GLY A 102 -13.22 0.75 -8.21
N LEU A 103 -12.79 1.99 -8.27
CA LEU A 103 -11.42 2.39 -8.57
C LEU A 103 -10.61 2.59 -7.29
N TYR A 104 -9.28 2.67 -7.43
CA TYR A 104 -8.37 2.95 -6.31
C TYR A 104 -7.64 4.26 -6.50
N HIS A 105 -7.10 4.78 -5.40
CA HIS A 105 -6.10 5.84 -5.38
C HIS A 105 -5.06 5.54 -4.31
N VAL A 106 -3.79 5.44 -4.70
CA VAL A 106 -2.66 5.11 -3.83
C VAL A 106 -1.97 6.39 -3.41
N LEU A 107 -1.85 6.60 -2.10
CA LEU A 107 -1.25 7.81 -1.54
C LEU A 107 0.28 7.76 -1.49
N HIS A 108 0.89 6.57 -1.47
CA HIS A 108 2.32 6.33 -1.24
C HIS A 108 2.80 6.85 0.12
N GLY A 109 1.98 6.71 1.15
CA GLY A 109 2.30 7.06 2.52
C GLY A 109 1.14 7.68 3.27
N THR A 110 1.46 8.20 4.44
CA THR A 110 0.54 8.89 5.35
C THR A 110 1.12 10.22 5.81
N ILE A 111 0.28 11.14 6.23
CA ILE A 111 0.72 12.39 6.88
C ILE A 111 1.39 12.00 8.21
N SER A 112 2.67 12.31 8.35
CA SER A 112 3.46 12.07 9.56
C SER A 112 4.30 13.30 9.90
N PRO A 113 3.80 14.22 10.74
CA PRO A 113 4.55 15.41 11.13
C PRO A 113 5.86 15.08 11.87
N MET A 114 5.92 13.94 12.56
CA MET A 114 7.13 13.49 13.25
C MET A 114 8.26 13.13 12.29
N ASP A 115 7.90 12.63 11.09
CA ASP A 115 8.84 12.28 10.02
C ASP A 115 8.98 13.41 9.00
N GLY A 116 8.32 14.56 9.22
CA GLY A 116 8.33 15.70 8.31
C GLY A 116 7.51 15.49 7.04
N ILE A 117 6.60 14.50 7.01
CA ILE A 117 5.77 14.18 5.84
C ILE A 117 4.45 14.96 5.94
N GLY A 118 4.26 15.89 5.03
CA GLY A 118 3.04 16.67 4.87
C GLY A 118 2.10 16.11 3.80
N PRO A 119 0.92 16.73 3.62
CA PRO A 119 -0.04 16.31 2.59
C PRO A 119 0.46 16.52 1.15
N GLU A 120 1.46 17.38 0.94
CA GLU A 120 2.07 17.64 -0.37
C GLU A 120 3.14 16.61 -0.75
N ASP A 121 3.63 15.84 0.23
CA ASP A 121 4.67 14.83 0.02
C ASP A 121 4.10 13.47 -0.40
N ILE A 122 2.77 13.32 -0.35
CA ILE A 122 2.02 12.13 -0.74
C ILE A 122 0.95 12.47 -1.78
N ASN A 123 0.32 11.48 -2.43
CA ASN A 123 -0.56 11.69 -3.58
C ASN A 123 -1.94 12.30 -3.24
N ILE A 124 -2.06 13.14 -2.23
CA ILE A 124 -3.32 13.87 -1.91
C ILE A 124 -3.64 14.93 -2.98
N PRO A 125 -2.68 15.74 -3.49
CA PRO A 125 -3.00 16.72 -4.53
C PRO A 125 -3.60 16.10 -5.79
N SER A 126 -3.05 14.97 -6.27
CA SER A 126 -3.57 14.25 -7.44
C SER A 126 -4.94 13.62 -7.18
N LEU A 127 -5.23 13.17 -5.95
CA LEU A 127 -6.57 12.73 -5.56
C LEU A 127 -7.59 13.86 -5.71
N VAL A 128 -7.29 15.04 -5.16
CA VAL A 128 -8.19 16.20 -5.22
C VAL A 128 -8.47 16.63 -6.66
N GLU A 129 -7.44 16.65 -7.50
CA GLU A 129 -7.62 16.98 -8.92
C GLU A 129 -8.52 15.96 -9.62
N ARG A 130 -8.28 14.69 -9.39
CA ARG A 130 -9.08 13.60 -9.93
C ARG A 130 -10.56 13.68 -9.51
N LEU A 131 -10.84 14.07 -8.27
CA LEU A 131 -12.22 14.18 -7.76
C LEU A 131 -13.04 15.30 -8.41
N LYS A 132 -12.40 16.27 -9.09
CA LYS A 132 -13.11 17.36 -9.80
C LYS A 132 -13.78 16.88 -11.08
N ASP A 133 -13.20 15.90 -11.77
CA ASP A 133 -13.56 15.57 -13.16
C ASP A 133 -14.31 14.24 -13.32
N GLU A 134 -14.27 13.31 -12.36
CA GLU A 134 -14.71 11.92 -12.57
C GLU A 134 -16.15 11.60 -12.14
N GLY A 135 -16.95 12.55 -11.68
CA GLY A 135 -18.33 12.29 -11.24
C GLY A 135 -18.40 11.31 -10.05
N VAL A 136 -17.38 11.31 -9.21
CA VAL A 136 -17.25 10.44 -8.04
C VAL A 136 -18.33 10.79 -7.02
N LYS A 137 -19.05 9.78 -6.54
CA LYS A 137 -20.12 9.90 -5.53
C LYS A 137 -19.67 9.47 -4.15
N GLU A 138 -18.73 8.52 -4.09
CA GLU A 138 -18.24 7.97 -2.82
C GLU A 138 -16.72 7.83 -2.83
N LEU A 139 -16.10 8.30 -1.76
CA LEU A 139 -14.70 8.11 -1.43
C LEU A 139 -14.59 7.22 -0.19
N ILE A 140 -14.02 6.04 -0.34
CA ILE A 140 -13.80 5.08 0.74
C ILE A 140 -12.37 5.27 1.24
N LEU A 141 -12.19 5.65 2.49
CA LEU A 141 -10.88 5.79 3.11
C LEU A 141 -10.48 4.45 3.77
N ALA A 142 -9.59 3.72 3.11
CA ALA A 142 -9.09 2.42 3.55
C ALA A 142 -7.68 2.56 4.14
N MET A 143 -7.55 3.43 5.14
CA MET A 143 -6.31 3.68 5.87
C MET A 143 -6.11 2.68 6.99
N ASN A 144 -4.85 2.42 7.35
CA ASN A 144 -4.53 1.62 8.53
C ASN A 144 -5.07 2.30 9.81
N PRO A 145 -5.55 1.52 10.78
CA PRO A 145 -6.15 2.06 12.02
C PRO A 145 -5.09 2.49 13.06
N ASN A 146 -4.02 3.16 12.59
CA ASN A 146 -2.99 3.80 13.42
C ASN A 146 -3.17 5.33 13.43
N LEU A 147 -2.33 6.04 14.19
CA LEU A 147 -2.45 7.50 14.38
C LEU A 147 -2.28 8.26 13.06
N GLU A 148 -1.32 7.88 12.25
CA GLU A 148 -0.99 8.50 10.97
C GLU A 148 -2.11 8.27 9.94
N GLY A 149 -2.61 7.04 9.84
CA GLY A 149 -3.71 6.69 8.95
C GLY A 149 -5.02 7.41 9.32
N GLU A 150 -5.38 7.45 10.61
CA GLU A 150 -6.56 8.18 11.09
C GLU A 150 -6.42 9.71 10.84
N SER A 151 -5.23 10.28 11.06
CA SER A 151 -4.95 11.69 10.80
C SER A 151 -5.08 12.02 9.33
N THR A 152 -4.51 11.17 8.47
CA THR A 152 -4.59 11.29 7.01
C THR A 152 -6.04 11.18 6.53
N ALA A 153 -6.79 10.19 7.03
CA ALA A 153 -8.21 10.02 6.71
C ALA A 153 -9.04 11.24 7.11
N MET A 154 -8.80 11.80 8.32
CA MET A 154 -9.46 13.01 8.77
C MET A 154 -9.14 14.23 7.89
N TYR A 155 -7.88 14.39 7.51
CA TYR A 155 -7.45 15.47 6.61
C TYR A 155 -8.17 15.37 5.27
N ILE A 156 -8.10 14.20 4.60
CA ILE A 156 -8.76 13.97 3.31
C ILE A 156 -10.28 14.18 3.42
N SER A 157 -10.90 13.67 4.47
CA SER A 157 -12.35 13.83 4.69
C SER A 157 -12.75 15.31 4.77
N ARG A 158 -11.98 16.14 5.47
CA ARG A 158 -12.25 17.59 5.56
C ARG A 158 -12.07 18.29 4.22
N LEU A 159 -11.08 17.87 3.44
CA LEU A 159 -10.75 18.43 2.12
C LEU A 159 -11.83 18.10 1.07
N VAL A 160 -12.40 16.88 1.15
CA VAL A 160 -13.33 16.35 0.14
C VAL A 160 -14.80 16.66 0.45
N LYS A 161 -15.19 16.77 1.72
CA LYS A 161 -16.58 17.07 2.12
C LYS A 161 -17.21 18.28 1.38
N PRO A 162 -16.50 19.42 1.18
CA PRO A 162 -17.06 20.55 0.47
C PRO A 162 -17.42 20.27 -1.01
N LEU A 163 -16.85 19.21 -1.59
CA LEU A 163 -17.15 18.79 -2.97
C LEU A 163 -18.49 18.03 -3.09
N GLY A 164 -19.19 17.79 -1.98
CA GLY A 164 -20.45 17.04 -1.96
C GLY A 164 -20.30 15.52 -2.15
N ILE A 165 -19.08 15.00 -2.06
CA ILE A 165 -18.78 13.57 -2.19
C ILE A 165 -19.01 12.90 -0.84
N ARG A 166 -19.68 11.75 -0.84
CA ARG A 166 -19.84 10.92 0.35
C ARG A 166 -18.48 10.32 0.74
N VAL A 167 -18.04 10.58 1.96
CA VAL A 167 -16.80 9.99 2.49
C VAL A 167 -17.14 8.92 3.51
N THR A 168 -16.65 7.73 3.27
CA THR A 168 -16.80 6.55 4.13
C THR A 168 -15.44 5.99 4.52
N ARG A 169 -15.41 5.10 5.50
CA ARG A 169 -14.20 4.35 5.88
C ARG A 169 -14.53 2.87 6.06
N LEU A 170 -13.51 2.02 6.03
CA LEU A 170 -13.68 0.60 6.34
C LEU A 170 -14.23 0.42 7.76
N ALA A 171 -15.11 -0.56 7.94
CA ALA A 171 -15.62 -0.93 9.25
C ALA A 171 -14.45 -1.39 10.15
N GLN A 172 -14.52 -1.02 11.42
CA GLN A 172 -13.54 -1.39 12.42
C GLN A 172 -14.24 -2.17 13.53
N GLY A 173 -13.61 -3.26 13.98
CA GLY A 173 -14.20 -4.09 15.03
C GLY A 173 -13.54 -5.46 15.13
N LEU A 174 -14.27 -6.43 15.62
CA LEU A 174 -13.80 -7.80 15.81
C LEU A 174 -13.54 -8.48 14.48
N SER A 175 -12.41 -9.17 14.37
CA SER A 175 -12.10 -10.01 13.22
C SER A 175 -12.94 -11.28 13.22
N VAL A 176 -13.33 -11.72 12.02
CA VAL A 176 -14.07 -12.99 11.86
C VAL A 176 -13.21 -14.16 12.34
N GLY A 177 -13.75 -14.99 13.21
CA GLY A 177 -13.04 -16.14 13.80
C GLY A 177 -12.17 -15.80 15.01
N GLY A 178 -12.18 -14.54 15.48
CA GLY A 178 -11.54 -14.16 16.74
C GLY A 178 -12.48 -14.30 17.93
N ASP A 179 -11.95 -14.75 19.06
CA ASP A 179 -12.71 -14.82 20.31
C ASP A 179 -12.78 -13.44 20.98
N LEU A 180 -13.94 -13.11 21.53
CA LEU A 180 -14.22 -11.84 22.18
C LEU A 180 -13.28 -11.54 23.35
N GLU A 181 -12.90 -12.58 24.10
CA GLU A 181 -12.06 -12.48 25.31
C GLU A 181 -10.62 -12.03 25.03
N TYR A 182 -10.11 -12.20 23.77
CA TYR A 182 -8.76 -11.80 23.38
C TYR A 182 -8.72 -10.44 22.69
N ALA A 183 -9.87 -9.78 22.47
CA ALA A 183 -9.90 -8.48 21.87
C ALA A 183 -9.52 -7.40 22.89
N ASP A 184 -8.68 -6.45 22.44
CA ASP A 184 -8.31 -5.31 23.26
C ASP A 184 -9.48 -4.31 23.43
N GLU A 185 -9.38 -3.43 24.44
CA GLU A 185 -10.43 -2.49 24.80
C GLU A 185 -10.80 -1.52 23.66
N VAL A 186 -9.82 -1.11 22.84
CA VAL A 186 -10.05 -0.20 21.71
C VAL A 186 -10.85 -0.89 20.62
N THR A 187 -10.48 -2.12 20.29
CA THR A 187 -11.19 -2.97 19.32
C THR A 187 -12.63 -3.22 19.76
N LEU A 188 -12.86 -3.56 21.03
CA LEU A 188 -14.20 -3.74 21.59
C LEU A 188 -15.02 -2.45 21.55
N SER A 189 -14.44 -1.33 21.91
CA SER A 189 -15.11 -0.03 21.87
C SER A 189 -15.55 0.34 20.44
N ARG A 190 -14.66 0.11 19.46
CA ARG A 190 -14.97 0.35 18.04
C ARG A 190 -16.06 -0.59 17.53
N ALA A 191 -16.01 -1.88 17.90
CA ALA A 191 -17.04 -2.86 17.55
C ALA A 191 -18.43 -2.47 18.08
N ILE A 192 -18.51 -2.03 19.34
CA ILE A 192 -19.78 -1.55 19.95
C ILE A 192 -20.28 -0.30 19.25
N SER A 193 -19.38 0.65 18.97
CA SER A 193 -19.72 1.91 18.30
C SER A 193 -20.19 1.72 16.86
N GLY A 194 -19.58 0.77 16.16
CA GLY A 194 -19.88 0.40 14.77
C GLY A 194 -20.92 -0.72 14.61
N ARG A 195 -21.63 -1.12 15.68
CA ARG A 195 -22.63 -2.20 15.61
C ARG A 195 -23.73 -1.89 14.61
N THR A 196 -24.15 -2.90 13.88
CA THR A 196 -25.22 -2.83 12.88
C THR A 196 -26.47 -3.55 13.40
N GLU A 197 -27.64 -3.09 12.97
CA GLU A 197 -28.91 -3.76 13.22
C GLU A 197 -28.98 -5.07 12.40
N MET A 198 -29.56 -6.13 12.99
CA MET A 198 -29.72 -7.45 12.34
C MET A 198 -31.12 -7.62 11.81
#